data_f64fd5ddd26c57b32d4651a58466ff12
#
_entry.id   f64fd5ddd26c57b32d4651a58466ff12
#
_cell.length_a   1.000
_cell.length_b   1.000
_cell.length_c   1.000
_cell.angle_alpha   90.00
_cell.angle_beta   90.00
_cell.angle_gamma   90.00
#
_symmetry.space_group_name_H-M   'P 1'
#
loop_
_entity.id
_entity.type
_entity.pdbx_description
1 polymer ?
#
loop_
_entity_poly.entity_id
_entity_poly.type
_entity_poly.pdbx_seq_one_letter_code
_entity_poly.pdbx_strand_id
1 'polypeptide(L)'
;MYTLDTSYRSLIQHAKWLKVCNQLPWRSDIASLNYVLASNVWQQDHNGFTHQDPGFLDHVANKKADVVRLYLPPDANCLLSCFDHCIRSRNYVNVIVASKHPRPQWLTMEQAVKHCTQGIGIWQWASTDEGQEPDIVMACCGDTPTLETLAAVTILRDAFPELKIRVVNVVDLMRLQSEEQHPHGLSQQEYNAIFTADKPIVFAFHGYPSLIHELTYKRMNKNIHVRGYIEEGTITTPFDMRVLNRLDRFNLVQTAVYNLPQLGNRGAYLIQQMKDKLVEHKQFIAKYGVDLPEVANWKWTSAK
;
A
#
# COMPACT_ATOMS: atom_id res chain seq x y z
N MET A 1 0.74 -24.68 -0.96
CA MET A 1 -0.10 -24.81 0.27
C MET A 1 0.68 -25.26 1.49
N TYR A 2 1.48 -26.34 1.45
CA TYR A 2 2.27 -26.81 2.60
C TYR A 2 3.39 -25.86 3.06
N THR A 3 3.96 -25.06 2.17
CA THR A 3 5.05 -24.13 2.49
C THR A 3 4.61 -22.94 3.33
N LEU A 4 3.40 -22.41 3.12
CA LEU A 4 2.85 -21.29 3.91
C LEU A 4 2.57 -21.72 5.36
N ASP A 5 1.97 -22.89 5.57
CA ASP A 5 1.67 -23.40 6.91
C ASP A 5 2.96 -23.63 7.73
N THR A 6 3.99 -24.23 7.13
CA THR A 6 5.28 -24.46 7.79
C THR A 6 6.00 -23.15 8.11
N SER A 7 6.02 -22.19 7.16
CA SER A 7 6.65 -20.89 7.37
C SER A 7 5.90 -20.08 8.44
N TYR A 8 4.57 -20.13 8.45
CA TYR A 8 3.74 -19.46 9.43
C TYR A 8 3.94 -20.04 10.84
N ARG A 9 3.95 -21.37 10.99
CA ARG A 9 4.22 -22.02 12.27
C ARG A 9 5.62 -21.68 12.80
N SER A 10 6.61 -21.68 11.93
CA SER A 10 7.98 -21.29 12.30
C SER A 10 8.04 -19.82 12.75
N LEU A 11 7.37 -18.92 12.05
CA LEU A 11 7.26 -17.51 12.43
C LEU A 11 6.62 -17.35 13.80
N ILE A 12 5.48 -18.03 14.06
CA ILE A 12 4.78 -17.95 15.35
C ILE A 12 5.69 -18.41 16.49
N GLN A 13 6.34 -19.54 16.35
CA GLN A 13 7.21 -20.07 17.40
C GLN A 13 8.40 -19.14 17.63
N HIS A 14 9.00 -18.63 16.56
CA HIS A 14 10.13 -17.73 16.67
C HIS A 14 9.74 -16.39 17.32
N ALA A 15 8.60 -15.81 16.94
CA ALA A 15 8.09 -14.58 17.54
C ALA A 15 7.79 -14.75 19.04
N LYS A 16 7.19 -15.88 19.44
CA LYS A 16 6.96 -16.20 20.85
C LYS A 16 8.27 -16.38 21.62
N TRP A 17 9.23 -17.05 21.01
CA TRP A 17 10.54 -17.25 21.61
C TRP A 17 11.30 -15.94 21.78
N LEU A 18 11.30 -15.05 20.76
CA LEU A 18 11.90 -13.72 20.87
C LEU A 18 11.24 -12.90 21.99
N LYS A 19 9.91 -12.93 22.09
CA LYS A 19 9.19 -12.26 23.18
C LYS A 19 9.68 -12.75 24.55
N VAL A 20 9.79 -14.05 24.73
CA VAL A 20 10.28 -14.62 26.02
C VAL A 20 11.73 -14.21 26.25
N CYS A 21 12.58 -14.28 25.24
CA CYS A 21 13.99 -13.89 25.37
C CYS A 21 14.16 -12.44 25.80
N ASN A 22 13.36 -11.53 25.24
CA ASN A 22 13.38 -10.11 25.61
C ASN A 22 12.98 -9.83 27.06
N GLN A 23 12.32 -10.77 27.73
CA GLN A 23 11.90 -10.65 29.12
C GLN A 23 12.93 -11.23 30.10
N LEU A 24 13.99 -11.88 29.62
CA LEU A 24 15.00 -12.55 30.45
C LEU A 24 16.27 -11.69 30.52
N PRO A 25 16.57 -11.08 31.68
CA PRO A 25 17.67 -10.12 31.81
C PRO A 25 19.06 -10.69 31.57
N TRP A 26 19.20 -12.03 31.62
CA TRP A 26 20.46 -12.75 31.42
C TRP A 26 20.62 -13.26 29.97
N ARG A 27 19.68 -13.00 29.09
CA ARG A 27 19.78 -13.37 27.67
C ARG A 27 20.41 -12.23 26.86
N SER A 28 21.26 -12.61 25.91
CA SER A 28 21.82 -11.69 24.92
C SER A 28 20.82 -11.46 23.79
N ASP A 29 20.99 -10.34 23.08
CA ASP A 29 20.26 -10.04 21.86
C ASP A 29 20.46 -11.13 20.81
N ILE A 30 19.37 -11.43 20.10
CA ILE A 30 19.33 -12.44 19.05
C ILE A 30 19.18 -11.74 17.69
N ALA A 31 19.80 -12.29 16.65
CA ALA A 31 19.58 -11.81 15.29
C ALA A 31 18.10 -11.89 14.92
N SER A 32 17.59 -10.85 14.25
CA SER A 32 16.21 -10.82 13.78
C SER A 32 15.97 -11.90 12.70
N LEU A 33 14.74 -12.41 12.65
CA LEU A 33 14.27 -13.26 11.56
C LEU A 33 13.63 -12.40 10.49
N ASN A 34 14.17 -12.45 9.27
CA ASN A 34 13.73 -11.61 8.18
C ASN A 34 13.05 -12.46 7.09
N TYR A 35 11.78 -12.19 6.80
CA TYR A 35 11.04 -12.76 5.69
C TYR A 35 10.98 -11.76 4.54
N VAL A 36 11.40 -12.18 3.34
CA VAL A 36 11.21 -11.42 2.11
C VAL A 36 10.17 -12.15 1.26
N LEU A 37 9.00 -11.55 1.14
CA LEU A 37 7.88 -12.08 0.37
C LEU A 37 7.94 -11.53 -1.06
N ALA A 38 8.47 -12.31 -1.98
CA ALA A 38 8.62 -11.92 -3.39
C ALA A 38 7.43 -12.34 -4.27
N SER A 39 6.43 -13.05 -3.71
CA SER A 39 5.19 -13.40 -4.41
C SER A 39 4.17 -12.28 -4.28
N ASN A 40 4.29 -11.29 -5.18
CA ASN A 40 3.41 -10.15 -5.21
C ASN A 40 2.08 -10.53 -5.88
N VAL A 41 0.95 -10.37 -5.18
CA VAL A 41 -0.38 -10.76 -5.67
C VAL A 41 -0.74 -10.11 -7.02
N TRP A 42 -0.22 -8.92 -7.28
CA TRP A 42 -0.50 -8.14 -8.49
C TRP A 42 0.35 -8.52 -9.71
N GLN A 43 1.21 -9.53 -9.57
CA GLN A 43 2.17 -9.96 -10.59
C GLN A 43 2.10 -11.46 -10.85
N GLN A 44 0.97 -12.07 -10.55
CA GLN A 44 0.74 -13.51 -10.72
C GLN A 44 -0.30 -13.79 -11.82
N ASP A 45 -0.30 -12.96 -12.84
CA ASP A 45 -1.19 -13.04 -13.98
C ASP A 45 -1.18 -14.42 -14.65
N HIS A 46 -0.01 -15.05 -14.70
CA HIS A 46 0.16 -16.40 -15.30
C HIS A 46 -0.31 -17.56 -14.40
N ASN A 47 -0.39 -17.36 -13.09
CA ASN A 47 -0.88 -18.38 -12.14
C ASN A 47 -2.32 -18.10 -11.68
N GLY A 48 -2.87 -16.93 -12.01
CA GLY A 48 -4.13 -16.45 -11.48
C GLY A 48 -4.08 -16.29 -9.95
N PHE A 49 -5.21 -16.18 -9.32
CA PHE A 49 -5.32 -15.96 -7.87
C PHE A 49 -5.10 -17.24 -7.03
N THR A 50 -4.99 -18.42 -7.64
CA THR A 50 -4.91 -19.71 -6.94
C THR A 50 -3.64 -19.87 -6.08
N HIS A 51 -2.62 -19.04 -6.26
CA HIS A 51 -1.37 -19.06 -5.53
C HIS A 51 -1.16 -17.78 -4.68
N GLN A 52 -2.22 -17.00 -4.51
CA GLN A 52 -2.19 -15.73 -3.80
C GLN A 52 -2.81 -15.90 -2.40
N ASP A 53 -2.09 -15.52 -1.38
CA ASP A 53 -2.64 -15.39 -0.02
C ASP A 53 -1.89 -14.28 0.73
N PRO A 54 -2.31 -13.02 0.61
CA PRO A 54 -1.75 -11.92 1.37
C PRO A 54 -2.11 -11.97 2.87
N GLY A 55 -2.99 -12.89 3.31
CA GLY A 55 -3.41 -13.07 4.70
C GLY A 55 -2.26 -13.40 5.66
N PHE A 56 -1.09 -13.79 5.13
CA PHE A 56 0.13 -13.87 5.95
C PHE A 56 0.43 -12.55 6.68
N LEU A 57 0.18 -11.39 6.05
CA LEU A 57 0.37 -10.07 6.66
C LEU A 57 -0.59 -9.86 7.84
N ASP A 58 -1.85 -10.26 7.70
CA ASP A 58 -2.88 -10.19 8.75
C ASP A 58 -2.47 -11.03 9.96
N HIS A 59 -1.99 -12.25 9.70
CA HIS A 59 -1.51 -13.12 10.77
C HIS A 59 -0.29 -12.55 11.49
N VAL A 60 0.63 -11.89 10.79
CA VAL A 60 1.82 -11.29 11.40
C VAL A 60 1.45 -10.05 12.19
N ALA A 61 0.58 -9.19 11.65
CA ALA A 61 0.13 -7.96 12.32
C ALA A 61 -0.51 -8.23 13.69
N ASN A 62 -1.16 -9.39 13.85
CA ASN A 62 -1.77 -9.84 15.09
C ASN A 62 -0.78 -10.44 16.13
N LYS A 63 0.52 -10.43 15.88
CA LYS A 63 1.51 -10.88 16.85
C LYS A 63 1.92 -9.73 17.77
N LYS A 64 2.71 -10.07 18.80
CA LYS A 64 3.14 -9.07 19.79
C LYS A 64 3.87 -7.91 19.12
N ALA A 65 3.36 -6.72 19.33
CA ALA A 65 3.86 -5.48 18.73
C ALA A 65 5.35 -5.22 18.96
N ASP A 66 5.88 -5.67 20.11
CA ASP A 66 7.29 -5.50 20.46
C ASP A 66 8.25 -6.26 19.55
N VAL A 67 7.77 -7.30 18.85
CA VAL A 67 8.64 -8.20 18.08
C VAL A 67 8.36 -8.24 16.59
N VAL A 68 7.23 -7.73 16.10
CA VAL A 68 6.88 -7.80 14.67
C VAL A 68 6.99 -6.47 13.97
N ARG A 69 7.42 -6.50 12.69
CA ARG A 69 7.52 -5.35 11.79
C ARG A 69 7.08 -5.76 10.40
N LEU A 70 6.33 -4.90 9.73
CA LEU A 70 5.79 -5.12 8.39
C LEU A 70 6.16 -3.96 7.48
N TYR A 71 6.95 -4.23 6.45
CA TYR A 71 7.42 -3.23 5.50
C TYR A 71 6.95 -3.56 4.08
N LEU A 72 6.33 -2.57 3.43
CA LEU A 72 5.86 -2.66 2.05
C LEU A 72 6.46 -1.51 1.21
N PRO A 73 7.74 -1.61 0.86
CA PRO A 73 8.43 -0.56 0.12
C PRO A 73 7.81 -0.34 -1.27
N PRO A 74 7.69 0.94 -1.72
CA PRO A 74 7.09 1.30 -3.00
C PRO A 74 8.04 1.13 -4.19
N ASP A 75 9.35 1.08 -3.96
CA ASP A 75 10.38 1.00 -4.99
C ASP A 75 11.67 0.30 -4.49
N ALA A 76 12.65 0.14 -5.38
CA ALA A 76 13.87 -0.59 -5.07
C ALA A 76 14.76 0.12 -4.05
N ASN A 77 14.85 1.45 -4.06
CA ASN A 77 15.66 2.18 -3.08
C ASN A 77 15.06 2.08 -1.68
N CYS A 78 13.74 2.15 -1.56
CA CYS A 78 13.04 1.90 -0.29
C CYS A 78 13.21 0.45 0.16
N LEU A 79 13.16 -0.53 -0.77
CA LEU A 79 13.42 -1.94 -0.46
C LEU A 79 14.82 -2.14 0.11
N LEU A 80 15.85 -1.56 -0.52
CA LEU A 80 17.23 -1.65 -0.04
C LEU A 80 17.39 -1.01 1.34
N SER A 81 16.78 0.15 1.57
CA SER A 81 16.82 0.83 2.86
C SER A 81 16.14 0.01 3.97
N CYS A 82 14.94 -0.53 3.72
CA CYS A 82 14.25 -1.39 4.68
C CYS A 82 15.03 -2.68 4.94
N PHE A 83 15.59 -3.30 3.90
CA PHE A 83 16.34 -4.54 4.04
C PHE A 83 17.62 -4.34 4.85
N ASP A 84 18.38 -3.28 4.59
CA ASP A 84 19.57 -2.93 5.39
C ASP A 84 19.21 -2.74 6.86
N HIS A 85 18.12 -2.01 7.16
CA HIS A 85 17.61 -1.87 8.52
C HIS A 85 17.26 -3.23 9.16
N CYS A 86 16.55 -4.09 8.44
CA CYS A 86 16.11 -5.38 8.95
C CYS A 86 17.27 -6.33 9.27
N ILE A 87 18.29 -6.40 8.42
CA ILE A 87 19.44 -7.30 8.66
C ILE A 87 20.34 -6.83 9.82
N ARG A 88 20.33 -5.54 10.14
CA ARG A 88 21.04 -5.00 11.32
C ARG A 88 20.24 -5.10 12.60
N SER A 89 18.93 -5.30 12.51
CA SER A 89 18.05 -5.34 13.68
C SER A 89 18.27 -6.56 14.54
N ARG A 90 17.85 -6.48 15.80
CA ARG A 90 17.93 -7.57 16.79
C ARG A 90 16.56 -7.77 17.42
N ASN A 91 16.25 -8.99 17.77
CA ASN A 91 15.07 -9.39 18.52
C ASN A 91 13.73 -9.17 17.79
N TYR A 92 13.73 -9.03 16.45
CA TYR A 92 12.51 -8.82 15.66
C TYR A 92 12.23 -9.95 14.69
N VAL A 93 10.97 -10.06 14.33
CA VAL A 93 10.52 -10.73 13.12
C VAL A 93 10.11 -9.63 12.15
N ASN A 94 10.89 -9.46 11.09
CA ASN A 94 10.63 -8.50 10.04
C ASN A 94 10.02 -9.21 8.83
N VAL A 95 8.97 -8.66 8.27
CA VAL A 95 8.37 -9.11 7.01
C VAL A 95 8.47 -7.97 6.01
N ILE A 96 9.07 -8.23 4.86
CA ILE A 96 9.25 -7.27 3.79
C ILE A 96 8.56 -7.82 2.55
N VAL A 97 7.59 -7.08 2.01
CA VAL A 97 6.96 -7.42 0.74
C VAL A 97 7.77 -6.78 -0.40
N ALA A 98 8.24 -7.60 -1.32
CA ALA A 98 9.08 -7.17 -2.42
C ALA A 98 8.47 -7.57 -3.78
N SER A 99 8.81 -6.84 -4.82
CA SER A 99 8.51 -7.22 -6.19
C SER A 99 9.63 -8.08 -6.77
N LYS A 100 9.26 -9.12 -7.52
CA LYS A 100 10.21 -9.92 -8.32
C LYS A 100 10.41 -9.39 -9.76
N HIS A 101 9.64 -8.40 -10.16
CA HIS A 101 9.73 -7.75 -11.46
C HIS A 101 10.20 -6.29 -11.33
N PRO A 102 10.86 -5.74 -12.36
CA PRO A 102 11.22 -4.32 -12.38
C PRO A 102 10.01 -3.42 -12.16
N ARG A 103 10.18 -2.41 -11.33
CA ARG A 103 9.17 -1.41 -10.98
C ARG A 103 9.69 0.00 -11.19
N PRO A 104 8.81 0.99 -11.38
CA PRO A 104 9.22 2.38 -11.41
C PRO A 104 9.98 2.75 -10.13
N GLN A 105 10.98 3.59 -10.29
CA GLN A 105 11.76 4.16 -9.19
C GLN A 105 11.21 5.55 -8.90
N TRP A 106 10.75 5.77 -7.66
CA TRP A 106 10.10 7.02 -7.25
C TRP A 106 11.02 7.96 -6.51
N LEU A 107 11.83 7.41 -5.61
CA LEU A 107 12.69 8.18 -4.70
C LEU A 107 14.17 7.92 -5.00
N THR A 108 15.00 8.97 -4.89
CA THR A 108 16.45 8.77 -4.83
C THR A 108 16.81 7.97 -3.56
N MET A 109 18.02 7.42 -3.50
CA MET A 109 18.44 6.66 -2.30
C MET A 109 18.38 7.50 -1.03
N GLU A 110 18.80 8.77 -1.09
CA GLU A 110 18.73 9.69 0.04
C GLU A 110 17.30 9.93 0.51
N GLN A 111 16.38 10.20 -0.43
CA GLN A 111 14.96 10.36 -0.13
C GLN A 111 14.36 9.07 0.44
N ALA A 112 14.73 7.91 -0.11
CA ALA A 112 14.26 6.61 0.36
C ALA A 112 14.70 6.32 1.79
N VAL A 113 15.96 6.57 2.14
CA VAL A 113 16.46 6.42 3.52
C VAL A 113 15.65 7.29 4.49
N LYS A 114 15.44 8.56 4.15
CA LYS A 114 14.65 9.48 4.97
C LYS A 114 13.21 8.98 5.13
N HIS A 115 12.56 8.60 4.03
CA HIS A 115 11.17 8.12 4.01
C HIS A 115 11.01 6.82 4.80
N CYS A 116 11.89 5.85 4.60
CA CYS A 116 11.86 4.56 5.32
C CYS A 116 12.15 4.73 6.82
N THR A 117 13.01 5.67 7.21
CA THR A 117 13.26 5.99 8.62
C THR A 117 11.99 6.54 9.29
N GLN A 118 11.21 7.34 8.57
CA GLN A 118 9.91 7.82 9.05
C GLN A 118 8.82 6.73 8.99
N GLY A 119 8.97 5.77 8.07
CA GLY A 119 8.03 4.67 7.82
C GLY A 119 6.74 5.06 7.11
N ILE A 120 6.43 6.35 7.05
CA ILE A 120 5.27 6.95 6.39
C ILE A 120 5.60 8.40 6.04
N GLY A 121 5.01 8.94 4.98
CA GLY A 121 5.20 10.34 4.64
C GLY A 121 4.29 10.85 3.55
N ILE A 122 4.09 12.16 3.56
CA ILE A 122 3.44 12.90 2.48
C ILE A 122 4.43 13.06 1.33
N TRP A 123 4.05 12.64 0.14
CA TRP A 123 4.84 12.86 -1.08
C TRP A 123 4.46 14.19 -1.72
N GLN A 124 5.10 15.26 -1.27
CA GLN A 124 4.81 16.62 -1.73
C GLN A 124 4.94 16.77 -3.25
N TRP A 125 5.91 16.09 -3.87
CA TRP A 125 6.13 16.11 -5.31
C TRP A 125 4.97 15.51 -6.13
N ALA A 126 4.12 14.71 -5.49
CA ALA A 126 2.93 14.09 -6.09
C ALA A 126 1.62 14.73 -5.62
N SER A 127 1.67 15.55 -4.57
CA SER A 127 0.53 16.23 -3.97
C SER A 127 0.23 17.56 -4.68
N THR A 128 -1.00 18.04 -4.56
CA THR A 128 -1.44 19.37 -5.07
C THR A 128 -1.99 20.26 -3.95
N ASP A 129 -1.90 19.83 -2.71
CA ASP A 129 -2.40 20.58 -1.53
C ASP A 129 -1.45 21.71 -1.08
N GLU A 130 -0.23 21.76 -1.61
CA GLU A 130 0.80 22.77 -1.25
C GLU A 130 1.00 22.94 0.26
N GLY A 131 0.82 21.86 1.01
CA GLY A 131 0.90 21.86 2.48
C GLY A 131 -0.32 22.43 3.19
N GLN A 132 -1.38 22.76 2.46
CA GLN A 132 -2.68 23.20 3.02
C GLN A 132 -3.53 21.99 3.41
N GLU A 133 -4.72 22.26 3.97
CA GLU A 133 -5.73 21.24 4.20
C GLU A 133 -6.18 20.65 2.85
N PRO A 134 -6.04 19.35 2.60
CA PRO A 134 -6.48 18.74 1.35
C PRO A 134 -8.00 18.56 1.31
N ASP A 135 -8.54 18.43 0.11
CA ASP A 135 -9.93 17.98 -0.09
C ASP A 135 -10.05 16.48 0.04
N ILE A 136 -8.97 15.75 -0.31
CA ILE A 136 -8.88 14.30 -0.27
C ILE A 136 -7.45 13.84 -0.03
N VAL A 137 -7.31 12.72 0.68
CA VAL A 137 -6.04 12.01 0.84
C VAL A 137 -6.05 10.76 -0.03
N MET A 138 -5.05 10.64 -0.92
CA MET A 138 -4.79 9.47 -1.74
C MET A 138 -3.60 8.72 -1.12
N ALA A 139 -3.91 7.67 -0.37
CA ALA A 139 -2.91 6.90 0.36
C ALA A 139 -2.58 5.58 -0.36
N CYS A 140 -1.35 5.11 -0.21
CA CYS A 140 -0.91 3.86 -0.80
C CYS A 140 0.11 3.12 0.08
N CYS A 141 0.10 1.78 -0.01
CA CYS A 141 1.04 0.92 0.68
C CYS A 141 1.37 -0.31 -0.19
N GLY A 142 2.64 -0.44 -0.59
CA GLY A 142 3.16 -1.44 -1.53
C GLY A 142 3.42 -0.86 -2.93
N ASP A 143 4.16 -1.60 -3.76
CA ASP A 143 4.66 -1.16 -5.07
C ASP A 143 3.54 -0.88 -6.09
N THR A 144 2.70 -1.87 -6.33
CA THR A 144 1.59 -1.76 -7.29
C THR A 144 0.50 -0.79 -6.84
N PRO A 145 0.06 -0.78 -5.56
CA PRO A 145 -0.83 0.27 -5.06
C PRO A 145 -0.27 1.68 -5.24
N THR A 146 1.03 1.87 -5.05
CA THR A 146 1.69 3.16 -5.27
C THR A 146 1.61 3.59 -6.73
N LEU A 147 1.91 2.69 -7.67
CA LEU A 147 1.79 2.96 -9.11
C LEU A 147 0.37 3.40 -9.50
N GLU A 148 -0.64 2.65 -9.06
CA GLU A 148 -2.03 2.93 -9.42
C GLU A 148 -2.57 4.20 -8.74
N THR A 149 -2.14 4.48 -7.51
CA THR A 149 -2.48 5.73 -6.81
C THR A 149 -1.91 6.94 -7.54
N LEU A 150 -0.65 6.91 -7.93
CA LEU A 150 -0.03 8.01 -8.67
C LEU A 150 -0.69 8.21 -10.04
N ALA A 151 -1.05 7.13 -10.73
CA ALA A 151 -1.78 7.22 -11.98
C ALA A 151 -3.20 7.81 -11.78
N ALA A 152 -3.90 7.42 -10.71
CA ALA A 152 -5.20 8.01 -10.36
C ALA A 152 -5.09 9.49 -10.01
N VAL A 153 -4.06 9.88 -9.26
CA VAL A 153 -3.79 11.30 -8.93
C VAL A 153 -3.54 12.13 -10.19
N THR A 154 -2.81 11.57 -11.17
CA THR A 154 -2.61 12.25 -12.46
C THR A 154 -3.94 12.54 -13.15
N ILE A 155 -4.85 11.55 -13.22
CA ILE A 155 -6.18 11.71 -13.83
C ILE A 155 -7.01 12.76 -13.08
N LEU A 156 -7.02 12.71 -11.74
CA LEU A 156 -7.76 13.65 -10.91
C LEU A 156 -7.24 15.08 -11.07
N ARG A 157 -5.92 15.27 -11.03
CA ARG A 157 -5.25 16.56 -11.21
C ARG A 157 -5.54 17.18 -12.58
N ASP A 158 -5.52 16.35 -13.63
CA ASP A 158 -5.78 16.84 -15.00
C ASP A 158 -7.27 17.21 -15.20
N ALA A 159 -8.19 16.49 -14.54
CA ALA A 159 -9.63 16.77 -14.60
C ALA A 159 -10.07 17.94 -13.70
N PHE A 160 -9.41 18.11 -12.56
CA PHE A 160 -9.73 19.08 -11.51
C PHE A 160 -8.46 19.76 -10.99
N PRO A 161 -7.87 20.70 -11.73
CA PRO A 161 -6.63 21.39 -11.32
C PRO A 161 -6.75 22.13 -9.99
N GLU A 162 -7.97 22.51 -9.60
CA GLU A 162 -8.29 23.18 -8.34
C GLU A 162 -8.34 22.25 -7.12
N LEU A 163 -8.42 20.92 -7.34
CA LEU A 163 -8.58 19.93 -6.28
C LEU A 163 -7.27 19.78 -5.48
N LYS A 164 -7.35 19.95 -4.17
CA LYS A 164 -6.23 19.75 -3.25
C LYS A 164 -6.12 18.28 -2.88
N ILE A 165 -5.17 17.60 -3.49
CA ILE A 165 -4.92 16.17 -3.27
C ILE A 165 -3.64 16.01 -2.45
N ARG A 166 -3.70 15.30 -1.35
CA ARG A 166 -2.53 14.87 -0.58
C ARG A 166 -2.22 13.42 -0.90
N VAL A 167 -0.97 13.16 -1.31
CA VAL A 167 -0.49 11.80 -1.55
C VAL A 167 0.31 11.33 -0.34
N VAL A 168 -0.07 10.19 0.22
CA VAL A 168 0.59 9.58 1.39
C VAL A 168 1.08 8.19 1.02
N ASN A 169 2.38 7.93 1.22
CA ASN A 169 2.92 6.58 1.07
C ASN A 169 3.27 5.99 2.44
N VAL A 170 2.86 4.74 2.67
CA VAL A 170 3.10 3.98 3.89
C VAL A 170 4.08 2.85 3.56
N VAL A 171 5.25 2.86 4.20
CA VAL A 171 6.26 1.80 4.10
C VAL A 171 6.17 0.86 5.29
N ASP A 172 6.17 1.40 6.51
CA ASP A 172 5.98 0.65 7.75
C ASP A 172 4.49 0.62 8.09
N LEU A 173 3.87 -0.52 7.88
CA LEU A 173 2.43 -0.70 8.07
C LEU A 173 2.00 -0.44 9.52
N MET A 174 2.90 -0.68 10.48
CA MET A 174 2.59 -0.51 11.90
C MET A 174 2.48 0.97 12.33
N ARG A 175 2.91 1.92 11.49
CA ARG A 175 2.67 3.36 11.69
C ARG A 175 1.20 3.73 11.71
N LEU A 176 0.34 2.91 11.12
CA LEU A 176 -1.10 3.13 11.11
C LEU A 176 -1.75 2.92 12.48
N GLN A 177 -1.18 2.06 13.33
CA GLN A 177 -1.63 1.86 14.71
C GLN A 177 -1.31 3.06 15.61
N SER A 178 -2.01 3.16 16.73
CA SER A 178 -1.69 4.17 17.76
C SER A 178 -0.40 3.81 18.50
N GLU A 179 0.25 4.82 19.08
CA GLU A 179 1.43 4.66 19.94
C GLU A 179 1.19 3.75 21.14
N GLU A 180 -0.08 3.64 21.60
CA GLU A 180 -0.48 2.70 22.65
C GLU A 180 -0.50 1.23 22.18
N GLN A 181 -0.72 1.01 20.88
CA GLN A 181 -0.86 -0.33 20.32
C GLN A 181 0.47 -0.89 19.81
N HIS A 182 1.33 -0.02 19.28
CA HIS A 182 2.59 -0.42 18.67
C HIS A 182 3.68 0.64 18.90
N PRO A 183 4.93 0.23 19.19
CA PRO A 183 6.05 1.17 19.39
C PRO A 183 6.33 2.10 18.20
N HIS A 184 5.98 1.68 16.98
CA HIS A 184 6.07 2.49 15.77
C HIS A 184 4.78 3.30 15.49
N GLY A 185 3.72 3.07 16.25
CA GLY A 185 2.44 3.74 16.06
C GLY A 185 2.55 5.26 16.15
N LEU A 186 1.74 5.96 15.35
CA LEU A 186 1.65 7.41 15.40
C LEU A 186 0.76 7.85 16.59
N SER A 187 1.09 8.99 17.21
CA SER A 187 0.13 9.70 18.02
C SER A 187 -1.08 10.14 17.19
N GLN A 188 -2.20 10.45 17.81
CA GLN A 188 -3.38 10.92 17.10
C GLN A 188 -3.11 12.25 16.37
N GLN A 189 -2.28 13.11 16.97
CA GLN A 189 -1.90 14.39 16.35
C GLN A 189 -1.08 14.19 15.08
N GLU A 190 -0.07 13.32 15.11
CA GLU A 190 0.75 12.97 13.92
C GLU A 190 -0.09 12.31 12.84
N TYR A 191 -1.00 11.42 13.21
CA TYR A 191 -1.92 10.79 12.28
C TYR A 191 -2.80 11.82 11.58
N ASN A 192 -3.39 12.75 12.34
CA ASN A 192 -4.24 13.81 11.78
C ASN A 192 -3.45 14.78 10.90
N ALA A 193 -2.18 15.06 11.22
CA ALA A 193 -1.32 15.89 10.37
C ALA A 193 -1.08 15.27 8.99
N ILE A 194 -1.08 13.95 8.88
CA ILE A 194 -0.88 13.20 7.63
C ILE A 194 -2.21 12.94 6.92
N PHE A 195 -3.18 12.34 7.64
CA PHE A 195 -4.43 11.81 7.08
C PHE A 195 -5.64 12.73 7.27
N THR A 196 -5.47 13.85 7.95
CA THR A 196 -6.54 14.77 8.39
C THR A 196 -7.50 14.17 9.43
N ALA A 197 -8.37 15.01 9.99
CA ALA A 197 -9.33 14.57 11.00
C ALA A 197 -10.65 14.06 10.42
N ASP A 198 -11.04 14.51 9.21
CA ASP A 198 -12.38 14.33 8.65
C ASP A 198 -12.43 14.15 7.12
N LYS A 199 -11.36 14.53 6.39
CA LYS A 199 -11.37 14.43 4.92
C LYS A 199 -11.38 12.98 4.45
N PRO A 200 -11.96 12.69 3.29
CA PRO A 200 -11.98 11.35 2.74
C PRO A 200 -10.56 10.85 2.44
N ILE A 201 -10.31 9.61 2.79
CA ILE A 201 -9.06 8.90 2.52
C ILE A 201 -9.37 7.74 1.57
N VAL A 202 -8.79 7.74 0.38
CA VAL A 202 -8.77 6.56 -0.50
C VAL A 202 -7.44 5.87 -0.29
N PHE A 203 -7.48 4.65 0.22
CA PHE A 203 -6.29 3.90 0.59
C PHE A 203 -6.12 2.67 -0.32
N ALA A 204 -5.12 2.69 -1.18
CA ALA A 204 -4.74 1.55 -2.01
C ALA A 204 -3.73 0.66 -1.26
N PHE A 205 -4.08 -0.59 -1.03
CA PHE A 205 -3.31 -1.52 -0.21
C PHE A 205 -2.94 -2.80 -0.94
N HIS A 206 -1.74 -3.32 -0.65
CA HIS A 206 -1.23 -4.54 -1.26
C HIS A 206 -2.06 -5.79 -0.94
N GLY A 207 -2.54 -5.92 0.29
CA GLY A 207 -3.25 -7.10 0.81
C GLY A 207 -4.76 -6.89 1.00
N TYR A 208 -5.34 -7.63 1.94
CA TYR A 208 -6.77 -7.54 2.26
C TYR A 208 -7.14 -6.20 2.89
N PRO A 209 -8.20 -5.53 2.41
CA PRO A 209 -8.66 -4.24 2.96
C PRO A 209 -8.94 -4.27 4.46
N SER A 210 -9.39 -5.42 4.98
CA SER A 210 -9.68 -5.64 6.40
C SER A 210 -8.51 -5.28 7.31
N LEU A 211 -7.28 -5.57 6.90
CA LEU A 211 -6.09 -5.27 7.70
C LEU A 211 -5.92 -3.76 7.93
N ILE A 212 -6.14 -2.95 6.91
CA ILE A 212 -6.05 -1.48 7.08
C ILE A 212 -7.14 -0.98 8.03
N HIS A 213 -8.38 -1.50 7.91
CA HIS A 213 -9.46 -1.16 8.82
C HIS A 213 -9.14 -1.58 10.26
N GLU A 214 -8.55 -2.76 10.47
CA GLU A 214 -8.10 -3.22 11.78
C GLU A 214 -7.04 -2.29 12.38
N LEU A 215 -5.99 -1.95 11.61
CA LEU A 215 -4.90 -1.10 12.07
C LEU A 215 -5.34 0.34 12.35
N THR A 216 -6.38 0.82 11.67
CA THR A 216 -6.91 2.18 11.83
C THR A 216 -8.18 2.25 12.68
N TYR A 217 -8.64 1.14 13.24
CA TYR A 217 -9.91 1.07 14.00
C TYR A 217 -10.03 2.11 15.11
N LYS A 218 -8.94 2.37 15.83
CA LYS A 218 -8.91 3.36 16.92
C LYS A 218 -8.73 4.81 16.46
N ARG A 219 -8.45 5.06 15.17
CA ARG A 219 -8.28 6.41 14.64
C ARG A 219 -9.61 7.16 14.59
N MET A 220 -9.55 8.48 14.77
CA MET A 220 -10.77 9.32 14.78
C MET A 220 -11.39 9.44 13.39
N ASN A 221 -10.58 9.68 12.36
CA ASN A 221 -11.08 9.76 10.99
C ASN A 221 -11.53 8.37 10.51
N LYS A 222 -12.84 8.21 10.34
CA LYS A 222 -13.48 6.98 9.84
C LYS A 222 -13.84 7.05 8.36
N ASN A 223 -13.59 8.18 7.71
CA ASN A 223 -13.86 8.38 6.30
C ASN A 223 -12.74 7.79 5.43
N ILE A 224 -12.50 6.47 5.62
CA ILE A 224 -11.44 5.72 4.95
C ILE A 224 -12.04 4.67 4.02
N HIS A 225 -11.67 4.72 2.74
CA HIS A 225 -12.13 3.87 1.66
C HIS A 225 -10.97 3.04 1.15
N VAL A 226 -10.84 1.82 1.66
CA VAL A 226 -9.72 0.93 1.33
C VAL A 226 -10.02 0.14 0.06
N ARG A 227 -9.05 0.07 -0.82
CA ARG A 227 -8.99 -0.81 -1.99
C ARG A 227 -7.79 -1.72 -1.86
N GLY A 228 -7.98 -3.00 -2.08
CA GLY A 228 -6.94 -4.02 -1.92
C GLY A 228 -7.37 -5.32 -2.57
N TYR A 229 -6.68 -6.39 -2.25
CA TYR A 229 -6.98 -7.72 -2.77
C TYR A 229 -8.27 -8.26 -2.13
N ILE A 230 -9.22 -8.70 -2.96
CA ILE A 230 -10.53 -9.24 -2.54
C ILE A 230 -10.81 -10.63 -3.11
N GLU A 231 -9.76 -11.36 -3.44
CA GLU A 231 -9.81 -12.72 -3.99
C GLU A 231 -10.51 -12.84 -5.35
N GLU A 232 -10.64 -11.75 -6.06
CA GLU A 232 -11.14 -11.77 -7.44
C GLU A 232 -9.98 -11.93 -8.41
N GLY A 233 -10.13 -12.84 -9.36
CA GLY A 233 -9.12 -13.05 -10.38
C GLY A 233 -9.24 -14.36 -11.11
N THR A 234 -8.46 -14.45 -12.17
CA THR A 234 -8.28 -15.61 -13.03
C THR A 234 -6.92 -15.46 -13.70
N ILE A 235 -6.55 -16.34 -14.60
CA ILE A 235 -5.44 -16.13 -15.52
C ILE A 235 -5.84 -14.97 -16.44
N THR A 236 -5.17 -13.84 -16.31
CA THR A 236 -5.50 -12.59 -17.02
C THR A 236 -4.24 -11.71 -17.13
N THR A 237 -4.39 -10.48 -17.61
CA THR A 237 -3.29 -9.52 -17.69
C THR A 237 -3.01 -8.87 -16.32
N PRO A 238 -1.79 -8.34 -16.08
CA PRO A 238 -1.45 -7.71 -14.80
C PRO A 238 -2.39 -6.55 -14.40
N PHE A 239 -2.84 -5.76 -15.38
CA PHE A 239 -3.76 -4.66 -15.08
C PHE A 239 -5.18 -5.15 -14.84
N ASP A 240 -5.65 -6.15 -15.60
CA ASP A 240 -6.99 -6.72 -15.40
C ASP A 240 -7.12 -7.36 -14.00
N MET A 241 -6.05 -7.96 -13.47
CA MET A 241 -6.03 -8.43 -12.08
C MET A 241 -6.33 -7.29 -11.09
N ARG A 242 -5.81 -6.08 -11.33
CA ARG A 242 -6.09 -4.90 -10.50
C ARG A 242 -7.53 -4.42 -10.69
N VAL A 243 -8.05 -4.48 -11.94
CA VAL A 243 -9.45 -4.12 -12.26
C VAL A 243 -10.44 -5.03 -11.54
N LEU A 244 -10.23 -6.34 -11.57
CA LEU A 244 -11.06 -7.32 -10.89
C LEU A 244 -11.13 -7.05 -9.37
N ASN A 245 -10.02 -6.62 -8.79
CA ASN A 245 -9.92 -6.27 -7.37
C ASN A 245 -10.21 -4.78 -7.08
N ARG A 246 -10.60 -3.99 -8.07
CA ARG A 246 -10.93 -2.55 -7.96
C ARG A 246 -9.80 -1.70 -7.37
N LEU A 247 -8.55 -2.12 -7.56
CA LEU A 247 -7.35 -1.40 -7.12
C LEU A 247 -6.74 -0.54 -8.24
N ASP A 248 -7.16 -0.74 -9.48
CA ASP A 248 -6.69 -0.01 -10.64
C ASP A 248 -7.00 1.50 -10.56
N ARG A 249 -6.25 2.30 -11.32
CA ARG A 249 -6.36 3.76 -11.37
C ARG A 249 -7.77 4.27 -11.66
N PHE A 250 -8.52 3.59 -12.53
CA PHE A 250 -9.86 4.03 -12.90
C PHE A 250 -10.87 3.83 -11.78
N ASN A 251 -10.80 2.70 -11.06
CA ASN A 251 -11.61 2.45 -9.88
C ASN A 251 -11.19 3.33 -8.69
N LEU A 252 -9.90 3.64 -8.53
CA LEU A 252 -9.42 4.59 -7.51
C LEU A 252 -9.96 6.00 -7.77
N VAL A 253 -9.94 6.48 -9.01
CA VAL A 253 -10.56 7.77 -9.41
C VAL A 253 -12.05 7.78 -9.10
N GLN A 254 -12.79 6.74 -9.50
CA GLN A 254 -14.21 6.65 -9.19
C GLN A 254 -14.46 6.70 -7.67
N THR A 255 -13.65 5.96 -6.88
CA THR A 255 -13.75 5.97 -5.42
C THR A 255 -13.51 7.37 -4.85
N ALA A 256 -12.50 8.09 -5.36
CA ALA A 256 -12.21 9.46 -4.94
C ALA A 256 -13.38 10.41 -5.25
N VAL A 257 -13.87 10.38 -6.49
CA VAL A 257 -14.96 11.28 -6.93
C VAL A 257 -16.28 11.02 -6.19
N TYR A 258 -16.61 9.76 -5.88
CA TYR A 258 -17.81 9.44 -5.08
C TYR A 258 -17.76 10.06 -3.68
N ASN A 259 -16.59 10.32 -3.15
CA ASN A 259 -16.39 10.91 -1.83
C ASN A 259 -16.15 12.43 -1.87
N LEU A 260 -16.32 13.06 -3.05
CA LEU A 260 -16.18 14.49 -3.29
C LEU A 260 -17.45 15.06 -3.93
N PRO A 261 -18.57 15.14 -3.19
CA PRO A 261 -19.86 15.57 -3.75
C PRO A 261 -19.83 17.00 -4.33
N GLN A 262 -18.88 17.83 -3.89
CA GLN A 262 -18.68 19.19 -4.42
C GLN A 262 -18.27 19.21 -5.90
N LEU A 263 -17.79 18.09 -6.47
CA LEU A 263 -17.45 18.00 -7.90
C LEU A 263 -18.69 17.94 -8.83
N GLY A 264 -19.87 17.61 -8.27
CA GLY A 264 -21.16 17.67 -8.97
C GLY A 264 -21.14 16.95 -10.33
N ASN A 265 -21.69 17.63 -11.36
CA ASN A 265 -21.80 17.05 -12.71
C ASN A 265 -20.44 16.77 -13.36
N ARG A 266 -19.41 17.55 -13.05
CA ARG A 266 -18.05 17.32 -13.55
C ARG A 266 -17.51 15.98 -13.03
N GLY A 267 -17.77 15.68 -11.74
CA GLY A 267 -17.43 14.40 -11.12
C GLY A 267 -18.19 13.24 -11.78
N ALA A 268 -19.50 13.38 -12.01
CA ALA A 268 -20.30 12.37 -12.69
C ALA A 268 -19.78 12.07 -14.12
N TYR A 269 -19.37 13.09 -14.83
CA TYR A 269 -18.76 12.93 -16.16
C TYR A 269 -17.46 12.16 -16.11
N LEU A 270 -16.56 12.50 -15.17
CA LEU A 270 -15.29 11.76 -14.99
C LEU A 270 -15.53 10.29 -14.62
N ILE A 271 -16.50 10.01 -13.74
CA ILE A 271 -16.88 8.62 -13.41
C ILE A 271 -17.30 7.85 -14.66
N GLN A 272 -18.09 8.47 -15.56
CA GLN A 272 -18.49 7.82 -16.81
C GLN A 272 -17.29 7.56 -17.71
N GLN A 273 -16.38 8.52 -17.85
CA GLN A 273 -15.13 8.29 -18.61
C GLN A 273 -14.30 7.13 -18.05
N MET A 274 -14.20 6.99 -16.72
CA MET A 274 -13.48 5.87 -16.10
C MET A 274 -14.16 4.54 -16.39
N LYS A 275 -15.50 4.50 -16.40
CA LYS A 275 -16.26 3.28 -16.78
C LYS A 275 -16.03 2.92 -18.26
N ASP A 276 -16.01 3.90 -19.13
CA ASP A 276 -15.77 3.70 -20.57
C ASP A 276 -14.35 3.15 -20.80
N LYS A 277 -13.35 3.65 -20.05
CA LYS A 277 -11.98 3.13 -20.06
C LYS A 277 -11.89 1.67 -19.59
N LEU A 278 -12.65 1.27 -18.59
CA LEU A 278 -12.72 -0.12 -18.15
C LEU A 278 -13.34 -1.03 -19.23
N VAL A 279 -14.36 -0.55 -19.94
CA VAL A 279 -14.96 -1.28 -21.07
C VAL A 279 -13.97 -1.41 -22.22
N GLU A 280 -13.28 -0.32 -22.59
CA GLU A 280 -12.24 -0.32 -23.62
C GLU A 280 -11.13 -1.33 -23.27
N HIS A 281 -10.64 -1.31 -22.02
CA HIS A 281 -9.64 -2.25 -21.54
C HIS A 281 -10.13 -3.70 -21.68
N LYS A 282 -11.36 -4.00 -21.24
CA LYS A 282 -11.93 -5.35 -21.31
C LYS A 282 -12.04 -5.86 -22.75
N GLN A 283 -12.43 -5.00 -23.69
CA GLN A 283 -12.48 -5.33 -25.12
C GLN A 283 -11.08 -5.56 -25.69
N PHE A 284 -10.11 -4.77 -25.27
CA PHE A 284 -8.74 -4.86 -25.74
C PHE A 284 -8.07 -6.16 -25.31
N ILE A 285 -8.15 -6.50 -24.01
CA ILE A 285 -7.58 -7.75 -23.50
C ILE A 285 -8.26 -8.99 -24.11
N ALA A 286 -9.58 -8.95 -24.33
CA ALA A 286 -10.29 -10.05 -24.99
C ALA A 286 -9.81 -10.28 -26.42
N LYS A 287 -9.36 -9.23 -27.11
CA LYS A 287 -8.88 -9.32 -28.51
C LYS A 287 -7.40 -9.63 -28.62
N TYR A 288 -6.56 -9.06 -27.73
CA TYR A 288 -5.11 -9.08 -27.90
C TYR A 288 -4.37 -9.85 -26.80
N GLY A 289 -5.01 -10.17 -25.68
CA GLY A 289 -4.39 -10.90 -24.56
C GLY A 289 -3.32 -10.12 -23.80
N VAL A 290 -3.28 -8.80 -23.96
CA VAL A 290 -2.32 -7.90 -23.29
C VAL A 290 -3.02 -6.63 -22.79
N ASP A 291 -2.41 -5.92 -21.85
CA ASP A 291 -2.94 -4.64 -21.33
C ASP A 291 -2.89 -3.54 -22.39
N LEU A 292 -3.78 -2.54 -22.26
CA LEU A 292 -3.74 -1.32 -23.07
C LEU A 292 -2.35 -0.68 -23.02
N PRO A 293 -1.77 -0.26 -24.15
CA PRO A 293 -0.43 0.36 -24.19
C PRO A 293 -0.29 1.59 -23.29
N GLU A 294 -1.33 2.41 -23.18
CA GLU A 294 -1.36 3.59 -22.32
C GLU A 294 -1.30 3.25 -20.82
N VAL A 295 -1.79 2.08 -20.45
CA VAL A 295 -1.73 1.56 -19.08
C VAL A 295 -0.39 0.92 -18.81
N ALA A 296 0.05 0.02 -19.69
CA ALA A 296 1.29 -0.74 -19.55
C ALA A 296 2.54 0.16 -19.55
N ASN A 297 2.53 1.24 -20.35
CA ASN A 297 3.65 2.17 -20.52
C ASN A 297 3.49 3.47 -19.71
N TRP A 298 2.51 3.55 -18.84
CA TRP A 298 2.28 4.77 -18.06
C TRP A 298 3.51 5.14 -17.22
N LYS A 299 3.85 6.42 -17.25
CA LYS A 299 4.93 7.02 -16.45
C LYS A 299 4.43 8.28 -15.78
N TRP A 300 4.91 8.53 -14.57
CA TRP A 300 4.65 9.78 -13.88
C TRP A 300 5.22 10.96 -14.67
N THR A 301 4.41 11.98 -14.83
CA THR A 301 4.83 13.29 -15.37
C THR A 301 4.54 14.32 -14.31
N SER A 302 5.54 15.11 -13.92
CA SER A 302 5.34 16.27 -13.05
C SER A 302 4.30 17.20 -13.68
N ALA A 303 3.51 17.91 -12.86
CA ALA A 303 2.67 18.98 -13.36
C ALA A 303 3.53 19.99 -14.15
N LYS A 304 3.05 20.40 -15.31
CA LYS A 304 3.68 21.46 -16.10
C LYS A 304 3.53 22.80 -15.41
#